data_41ac4f75f5cdf72a56cfdd599573529f
#
_entry.id   41ac4f75f5cdf72a56cfdd599573529f
#
_cell.length_a   1.000
_cell.length_b   1.000
_cell.length_c   1.000
_cell.angle_alpha   90.00
_cell.angle_beta   90.00
_cell.angle_gamma   90.00
#
_symmetry.space_group_name_H-M   'P 1'
#
loop_
_entity.id
_entity.type
_entity.pdbx_description
1 polymer ?
#
loop_
_entity_poly.entity_id
_entity_poly.type
_entity_poly.pdbx_seq_one_letter_code
_entity_poly.pdbx_strand_id
1 'polypeptide(L)'
;MEARRRTRLRSGKLLAKDNAFLVECLIHERSDEGARLQLSRSIEIPDRISLFDDADMSIRAAEVVWNRRHQLGIRFRPELDPKDIKESDLAALARQFYAVEG
;
A
#
# COMPACT_ATOMS: atom_id res chain seq x y z
N MET A 1 2.40 19.79 18.85
CA MET A 1 2.36 19.44 18.48
C MET A 1 2.58 18.74 17.96
N GLU A 2 2.57 18.50 17.79
CA GLU A 2 2.77 17.98 17.21
C GLU A 2 2.88 17.31 16.51
N ALA A 3 3.03 16.98 16.77
CA ALA A 3 3.23 16.26 16.10
C ALA A 3 2.75 15.96 15.04
N ARG A 4 2.13 16.11 14.59
CA ARG A 4 1.76 15.86 13.59
C ARG A 4 2.38 16.28 12.66
N ARG A 5 3.02 16.26 12.50
CA ARG A 5 3.64 16.62 11.78
C ARG A 5 3.67 16.46 10.73
N ARG A 6 3.24 16.32 10.53
CA ARG A 6 3.13 16.32 9.61
C ARG A 6 3.49 16.86 8.69
N THR A 7 3.74 17.32 8.79
CA THR A 7 4.13 18.10 7.89
C THR A 7 4.98 17.59 6.87
N ARG A 8 5.59 16.51 7.03
CA ARG A 8 6.43 15.99 6.06
C ARG A 8 5.65 15.04 5.22
N LEU A 9 5.55 15.27 3.92
CA LEU A 9 4.92 14.35 3.01
C LEU A 9 5.87 13.20 2.73
N ARG A 10 5.32 12.00 2.70
CA ARG A 10 6.11 10.82 2.41
C ARG A 10 5.74 10.32 1.03
N SER A 11 6.74 9.87 0.30
CA SER A 11 6.47 9.31 -1.02
C SER A 11 6.22 7.81 -0.91
N GLY A 12 5.48 7.31 -1.85
CA GLY A 12 5.18 5.90 -1.89
C GLY A 12 4.76 5.48 -3.27
N LYS A 13 4.41 4.22 -3.39
CA LYS A 13 3.97 3.66 -4.65
C LYS A 13 2.78 2.78 -4.41
N LEU A 14 1.82 2.85 -5.32
CA LEU A 14 0.70 1.93 -5.30
C LEU A 14 1.01 0.78 -6.22
N LEU A 15 0.73 -0.41 -5.74
CA LEU A 15 0.97 -1.63 -6.49
C LEU A 15 -0.33 -2.39 -6.62
N ALA A 16 -0.50 -3.10 -7.71
CA ALA A 16 -1.60 -4.01 -7.86
C ALA A 16 -1.38 -5.19 -6.93
N LYS A 17 -2.39 -6.02 -6.76
CA LYS A 17 -2.26 -7.11 -5.81
C LYS A 17 -1.19 -8.11 -6.20
N ASP A 18 -0.77 -8.10 -7.45
CA ASP A 18 0.35 -8.95 -7.88
C ASP A 18 1.67 -8.18 -7.81
N ASN A 19 1.65 -7.04 -7.13
CA ASN A 19 2.80 -6.17 -6.92
C ASN A 19 3.29 -5.47 -8.19
N ALA A 20 2.48 -5.44 -9.22
CA ALA A 20 2.81 -4.64 -10.40
C ALA A 20 2.66 -3.17 -10.06
N PHE A 21 3.58 -2.36 -10.50
CA PHE A 21 3.55 -0.93 -10.23
C PHE A 21 2.35 -0.29 -10.90
N LEU A 22 1.64 0.54 -10.18
CA LEU A 22 0.50 1.27 -10.71
C LEU A 22 0.81 2.75 -10.86
N VAL A 23 1.15 3.41 -9.76
CA VAL A 23 1.33 4.85 -9.80
C VAL A 23 2.09 5.28 -8.56
N GLU A 24 2.83 6.37 -8.68
CA GLU A 24 3.48 6.97 -7.54
C GLU A 24 2.50 7.83 -6.78
N CYS A 25 2.74 7.98 -5.50
CA CYS A 25 1.84 8.77 -4.67
C CYS A 25 2.60 9.46 -3.55
N LEU A 26 1.93 10.44 -2.97
CA LEU A 26 2.38 11.08 -1.74
C LEU A 26 1.44 10.63 -0.63
N ILE A 27 2.00 10.30 0.51
CA ILE A 27 1.23 9.87 1.65
C ILE A 27 1.02 11.06 2.55
N HIS A 28 -0.22 11.56 2.57
CA HIS A 28 -0.54 12.76 3.36
C HIS A 28 -0.78 12.44 4.81
N GLU A 29 -1.53 11.36 5.06
CA GLU A 29 -1.86 10.95 6.41
C GLU A 29 -1.76 9.45 6.46
N ARG A 30 -1.24 8.96 7.55
CA ARG A 30 -1.11 7.52 7.71
C ARG A 30 -1.28 7.17 9.17
N SER A 31 -2.05 6.12 9.41
CA SER A 31 -2.21 5.55 10.73
C SER A 31 -2.06 4.05 10.61
N ASP A 32 -2.26 3.34 11.70
CA ASP A 32 -2.21 1.90 11.66
C ASP A 32 -3.35 1.32 10.83
N GLU A 33 -4.40 2.08 10.63
CA GLU A 33 -5.59 1.57 9.97
C GLU A 33 -5.65 1.91 8.50
N GLY A 34 -5.02 2.98 8.08
CA GLY A 34 -5.12 3.38 6.70
C GLY A 34 -4.31 4.61 6.40
N ALA A 35 -4.57 5.19 5.25
CA ALA A 35 -3.83 6.34 4.80
C ALA A 35 -4.64 7.13 3.79
N ARG A 36 -4.28 8.39 3.63
CA ARG A 36 -4.82 9.24 2.58
C ARG A 36 -3.68 9.57 1.65
N LEU A 37 -3.89 9.31 0.38
CA LEU A 37 -2.84 9.42 -0.61
C LEU A 37 -3.20 10.43 -1.67
N GLN A 38 -2.18 11.03 -2.24
CA GLN A 38 -2.35 11.84 -3.44
C GLN A 38 -1.56 11.19 -4.56
N LEU A 39 -2.25 10.87 -5.64
CA LEU A 39 -1.64 10.17 -6.76
C LEU A 39 -0.93 11.15 -7.66
N SER A 40 0.18 10.73 -8.24
CA SER A 40 0.91 11.61 -9.15
C SER A 40 0.15 11.83 -10.43
N ARG A 41 -0.77 10.94 -10.75
CA ARG A 41 -1.64 11.14 -11.91
C ARG A 41 -2.88 10.30 -11.72
N SER A 42 -3.91 10.64 -12.46
CA SER A 42 -5.18 9.97 -12.35
C SER A 42 -5.16 8.73 -13.23
N ILE A 43 -5.33 7.58 -12.62
CA ILE A 43 -5.44 6.33 -13.32
C ILE A 43 -6.52 5.51 -12.66
N GLU A 44 -6.92 4.46 -13.31
CA GLU A 44 -7.91 3.57 -12.74
C GLU A 44 -7.23 2.72 -11.67
N ILE A 45 -7.80 2.72 -10.47
CA ILE A 45 -7.22 2.03 -9.33
C ILE A 45 -8.14 0.87 -8.96
N PRO A 46 -7.61 -0.35 -8.88
CA PRO A 46 -8.44 -1.48 -8.45
C PRO A 46 -8.79 -1.36 -6.97
N ASP A 47 -9.80 -2.11 -6.54
CA ASP A 47 -10.25 -2.04 -5.16
C ASP A 47 -9.20 -2.53 -4.19
N ARG A 48 -8.38 -3.46 -4.59
CA ARG A 48 -7.37 -4.03 -3.72
C ARG A 48 -6.00 -3.71 -4.27
N ILE A 49 -5.19 -3.11 -3.42
CA ILE A 49 -3.87 -2.66 -3.82
C ILE A 49 -2.91 -2.91 -2.66
N SER A 50 -1.66 -2.60 -2.91
CA SER A 50 -0.67 -2.54 -1.84
C SER A 50 -0.02 -1.19 -1.87
N LEU A 51 0.34 -0.72 -0.70
CA LEU A 51 1.06 0.55 -0.58
C LEU A 51 2.49 0.25 -0.19
N PHE A 52 3.41 0.72 -1.02
CA PHE A 52 4.83 0.68 -0.69
C PHE A 52 5.20 2.06 -0.16
N ASP A 53 5.69 2.09 1.07
CA ASP A 53 6.07 3.34 1.73
C ASP A 53 7.58 3.48 1.60
N ASP A 54 8.02 4.50 0.87
CA ASP A 54 9.45 4.67 0.62
C ASP A 54 10.23 4.98 1.89
N ALA A 55 9.57 5.58 2.87
CA ALA A 55 10.28 6.00 4.08
C ALA A 55 10.81 4.82 4.88
N ASP A 56 10.01 3.78 5.02
CA ASP A 56 10.44 2.63 5.79
C ASP A 56 10.53 1.35 4.96
N MET A 57 10.36 1.49 3.64
CA MET A 57 10.52 0.37 2.72
C MET A 57 9.55 -0.77 3.03
N SER A 58 8.36 -0.42 3.48
CA SER A 58 7.38 -1.43 3.85
C SER A 58 6.30 -1.53 2.79
N ILE A 59 5.73 -2.70 2.67
CA ILE A 59 4.59 -2.95 1.79
C ILE A 59 3.45 -3.44 2.65
N ARG A 60 2.27 -2.85 2.45
CA ARG A 60 1.09 -3.28 3.17
C ARG A 60 -0.09 -3.40 2.22
N ALA A 61 -0.78 -4.51 2.32
CA ALA A 61 -1.99 -4.71 1.55
C ALA A 61 -3.08 -3.77 2.05
N ALA A 62 -3.89 -3.29 1.13
CA ALA A 62 -4.93 -2.34 1.48
C ALA A 62 -6.09 -2.45 0.52
N GLU A 63 -7.19 -1.84 0.90
CA GLU A 63 -8.34 -1.74 0.01
C GLU A 63 -8.73 -0.28 -0.10
N VAL A 64 -9.26 0.09 -1.25
CA VAL A 64 -9.66 1.46 -1.51
C VAL A 64 -10.99 1.71 -0.83
N VAL A 65 -11.05 2.73 0.01
CA VAL A 65 -12.28 3.11 0.70
C VAL A 65 -13.00 4.17 -0.09
N TRP A 66 -12.27 5.13 -0.63
CA TRP A 66 -12.84 6.14 -1.50
C TRP A 66 -11.80 6.61 -2.48
N ASN A 67 -12.27 7.12 -3.60
CA ASN A 67 -11.41 7.55 -4.68
C ASN A 67 -12.00 8.84 -5.23
N ARG A 68 -11.21 9.91 -5.23
CA ARG A 68 -11.69 11.19 -5.67
C ARG A 68 -10.58 11.89 -6.44
N ARG A 69 -10.71 11.91 -7.75
CA ARG A 69 -9.72 12.54 -8.61
C ARG A 69 -8.35 11.96 -8.35
N HIS A 70 -7.43 12.78 -7.89
CA HIS A 70 -6.07 12.33 -7.61
C HIS A 70 -5.88 11.90 -6.17
N GLN A 71 -6.96 11.80 -5.41
CA GLN A 71 -6.85 11.44 -4.00
C GLN A 71 -7.50 10.10 -3.74
N LEU A 72 -6.93 9.40 -2.78
CA LEU A 72 -7.34 8.04 -2.49
C LEU A 72 -7.33 7.83 -0.99
N GLY A 73 -8.40 7.27 -0.48
CA GLY A 73 -8.42 6.82 0.91
C GLY A 73 -8.32 5.32 0.92
N ILE A 74 -7.40 4.78 1.70
CA ILE A 74 -7.22 3.35 1.76
C ILE A 74 -7.25 2.87 3.19
N ARG A 75 -7.62 1.62 3.36
CA ARG A 75 -7.62 0.96 4.66
C ARG A 75 -6.73 -0.25 4.55
N PHE A 76 -5.79 -0.36 5.48
CA PHE A 76 -4.88 -1.49 5.48
C PHE A 76 -5.61 -2.76 5.85
N ARG A 77 -5.12 -3.86 5.33
CA ARG A 77 -5.69 -5.16 5.58
C ARG A 77 -4.73 -5.94 6.47
N PRO A 78 -4.91 -5.85 7.78
CA PRO A 78 -3.96 -6.47 8.72
C PRO A 78 -3.81 -7.96 8.52
N GLU A 79 -4.85 -8.60 8.05
CA GLU A 79 -4.77 -10.04 7.86
C GLU A 79 -3.76 -10.44 6.80
N LEU A 80 -3.30 -9.48 6.00
CA LEU A 80 -2.28 -9.73 5.00
C LEU A 80 -0.94 -9.11 5.36
N ASP A 81 -0.87 -8.56 6.57
CA ASP A 81 0.36 -7.95 7.04
C ASP A 81 1.40 -9.05 7.27
N PRO A 82 2.64 -8.87 6.79
CA PRO A 82 3.64 -9.94 6.94
C PRO A 82 3.78 -10.48 8.35
N LYS A 83 3.65 -9.65 9.36
CA LYS A 83 3.81 -10.14 10.72
C LYS A 83 2.60 -10.93 11.21
N ASP A 84 1.51 -10.89 10.49
CA ASP A 84 0.31 -11.62 10.84
C ASP A 84 0.05 -12.79 9.92
N ILE A 85 0.89 -12.97 8.93
CA ILE A 85 0.71 -14.03 7.96
C ILE A 85 1.20 -15.35 8.54
N LYS A 86 0.36 -16.37 8.43
CA LYS A 86 0.73 -17.68 8.91
C LYS A 86 1.79 -18.28 8.00
N GLU A 87 2.47 -19.27 8.53
CA GLU A 87 3.54 -19.90 7.79
C GLU A 87 3.07 -20.45 6.44
N SER A 88 1.88 -21.03 6.43
CA SER A 88 1.35 -21.56 5.18
C SER A 88 1.12 -20.45 4.17
N ASP A 89 0.70 -19.29 4.65
CA ASP A 89 0.50 -18.15 3.77
C ASP A 89 1.81 -17.61 3.26
N LEU A 90 2.82 -17.63 4.11
CA LEU A 90 4.14 -17.20 3.66
C LEU A 90 4.67 -18.12 2.57
N ALA A 91 4.43 -19.40 2.71
CA ALA A 91 4.86 -20.34 1.70
C ALA A 91 4.14 -20.08 0.38
N ALA A 92 2.87 -19.76 0.45
CA ALA A 92 2.10 -19.45 -0.76
C ALA A 92 2.62 -18.19 -1.41
N LEU A 93 2.94 -17.18 -0.61
CA LEU A 93 3.48 -15.95 -1.14
C LEU A 93 4.84 -16.17 -1.79
N ALA A 94 5.67 -16.96 -1.14
CA ALA A 94 6.98 -17.26 -1.67
C ALA A 94 6.85 -17.96 -3.02
N ARG A 95 5.91 -18.89 -3.12
CA ARG A 95 5.68 -19.56 -4.38
C ARG A 95 5.26 -18.59 -5.46
N GLN A 96 4.43 -17.62 -5.08
CA GLN A 96 3.95 -16.65 -6.02
C GLN A 96 5.08 -15.78 -6.56
N PHE A 97 6.04 -15.45 -5.71
CA PHE A 97 7.14 -14.61 -6.13
C PHE A 97 8.28 -15.38 -6.78
N TYR A 98 8.53 -16.58 -6.32
CA TYR A 98 9.71 -17.30 -6.75
C TYR A 98 9.44 -18.44 -7.71
N ALA A 99 8.22 -18.92 -7.71
CA ALA A 99 7.91 -20.01 -8.61
C ALA A 99 7.93 -19.59 -10.05
N VAL A 100 7.93 -18.32 -10.26
CA VAL A 100 7.98 -17.81 -11.61
C VAL A 100 9.22 -18.24 -12.31
N GLU A 101 10.27 -18.39 -11.57
CA GLU A 101 11.48 -18.75 -12.20
C GLU A 101 11.61 -20.24 -12.27
N GLY A 102 10.75 -20.94 -11.62
CA GLY A 102 10.90 -22.39 -11.58
C GLY A 102 10.05 -23.10 -12.51
#